data_98bc8dd0f1e6516903a704992fc816be
#
_entry.id   98bc8dd0f1e6516903a704992fc816be
#
_cell.length_a   1.000
_cell.length_b   1.000
_cell.length_c   1.000
_cell.angle_alpha   90.00
_cell.angle_beta   90.00
_cell.angle_gamma   90.00
#
_symmetry.space_group_name_H-M   'P 1'
#
loop_
_entity.id
_entity.type
_entity.pdbx_description
1 polymer ?
#
loop_
_entity_poly.entity_id
_entity_poly.type
_entity_poly.pdbx_seq_one_letter_code
_entity_poly.pdbx_strand_id
1 'polypeptide(L)'
;MTRRLYNIFLLLAMCFNIAAQKTDSPINSSLDSVFMWFRNANYPTLKFGTLKVENYSASISDSLIQISLSKPFKNVNLREDAINALKDSISKNLPAPYKNFDVELYISSKNIYDYVPNEMRKETKKDNSRMLKLRNRDKDELTNVVTKVSAPCTPSAGLQGRNIALWASHGYYFEPSQNLWILQRPRFWGISEDTYTPSVVLPYLIPMLENAGANVFYPRERDVQKNEVIVDFETAKETEYVEENARRAKWHNPDPDRVDTTGYAPKKKIYRHGDNPFADGSFRTIRSHPNGSAYTDWIPEIPEDGEYAVYISYKSVPKSADDAHYTVFHTGGETEFVVDQTKGGGTWIYLGTFKFKAGSNPEFGKVRLTNQSVEKGKHITADAVRFGGGVGCVERS
;
A
#
# COMPACT_ATOMS: atom_id res chain seq x y z
N MET A 1 38.93 -24.52 4.41
CA MET A 1 37.88 -23.52 4.12
C MET A 1 38.45 -22.12 3.83
N THR A 2 39.71 -21.98 3.50
CA THR A 2 40.44 -20.70 3.43
C THR A 2 41.05 -20.37 2.06
N ARG A 3 40.74 -21.12 1.00
CA ARG A 3 41.25 -20.87 -0.37
C ARG A 3 40.23 -20.33 -1.40
N ARG A 4 38.94 -20.20 -1.03
CA ARG A 4 37.91 -19.63 -1.91
C ARG A 4 37.61 -18.13 -1.71
N LEU A 5 38.08 -17.54 -0.65
CA LEU A 5 37.87 -16.11 -0.36
C LEU A 5 38.94 -15.20 -1.01
N TYR A 6 40.12 -15.74 -1.39
CA TYR A 6 41.17 -14.94 -2.04
C TYR A 6 40.94 -14.66 -3.53
N ASN A 7 40.15 -15.50 -4.20
CA ASN A 7 39.90 -15.31 -5.64
C ASN A 7 38.76 -14.32 -5.95
N ILE A 8 37.93 -13.96 -4.97
CA ILE A 8 36.86 -12.95 -5.16
C ILE A 8 37.41 -11.53 -4.98
N PHE A 9 38.46 -11.36 -4.17
CA PHE A 9 39.10 -10.05 -4.00
C PHE A 9 40.09 -9.69 -5.11
N LEU A 10 40.64 -10.67 -5.85
CA LEU A 10 41.55 -10.40 -6.97
C LEU A 10 40.81 -10.06 -8.29
N LEU A 11 39.54 -10.48 -8.45
CA LEU A 11 38.70 -10.13 -9.60
C LEU A 11 38.09 -8.73 -9.49
N LEU A 12 38.01 -8.15 -8.29
CA LEU A 12 37.55 -6.77 -8.06
C LEU A 12 38.63 -5.71 -8.14
N ALA A 13 39.93 -6.11 -8.20
CA ALA A 13 41.07 -5.20 -8.23
C ALA A 13 41.62 -4.93 -9.62
N MET A 14 41.12 -5.61 -10.66
CA MET A 14 41.60 -5.42 -12.05
C MET A 14 40.74 -4.53 -12.96
N CYS A 15 39.74 -3.88 -12.44
CA CYS A 15 38.81 -3.06 -13.25
C CYS A 15 38.68 -1.60 -12.82
N PHE A 16 39.71 -0.91 -12.38
CA PHE A 16 39.58 0.55 -12.20
C PHE A 16 40.92 1.29 -12.40
N ASN A 17 41.31 1.44 -13.64
CA ASN A 17 42.05 2.65 -14.06
C ASN A 17 41.15 3.43 -15.03
N ILE A 18 40.01 3.89 -14.54
CA ILE A 18 39.12 4.80 -15.26
C ILE A 18 39.15 6.12 -14.51
N ALA A 19 39.88 7.08 -15.05
CA ALA A 19 39.89 8.43 -14.53
C ALA A 19 38.50 9.06 -14.69
N ALA A 20 37.76 9.25 -13.56
CA ALA A 20 36.54 10.02 -13.57
C ALA A 20 36.87 11.51 -13.81
N GLN A 21 36.57 12.03 -14.97
CA GLN A 21 36.70 13.46 -15.26
C GLN A 21 35.43 14.24 -14.93
N LYS A 22 35.61 15.37 -14.23
CA LYS A 22 34.57 16.28 -13.77
C LYS A 22 34.13 17.27 -14.87
N THR A 23 32.89 17.38 -15.08
CA THR A 23 31.82 18.37 -15.41
C THR A 23 32.03 19.53 -16.42
N ASP A 24 33.17 19.87 -16.93
CA ASP A 24 33.30 20.79 -18.07
C ASP A 24 34.03 20.11 -19.27
N SER A 25 33.47 18.97 -19.64
CA SER A 25 34.10 18.16 -20.68
C SER A 25 33.57 18.55 -22.07
N PRO A 26 34.42 18.44 -23.10
CA PRO A 26 34.03 18.66 -24.51
C PRO A 26 32.86 17.76 -24.95
N ILE A 27 32.55 16.72 -24.21
CA ILE A 27 31.39 15.84 -24.45
C ILE A 27 30.06 16.56 -24.19
N ASN A 28 29.94 17.38 -23.14
CA ASN A 28 28.68 18.07 -22.86
C ASN A 28 28.29 19.01 -23.99
N SER A 29 29.21 19.84 -24.47
CA SER A 29 28.91 20.79 -25.55
C SER A 29 28.58 20.09 -26.87
N SER A 30 29.21 18.93 -27.16
CA SER A 30 28.89 18.15 -28.38
C SER A 30 27.56 17.44 -28.32
N LEU A 31 27.04 17.15 -27.13
CA LEU A 31 25.75 16.44 -26.91
C LEU A 31 24.58 17.35 -26.61
N ASP A 32 24.76 18.64 -26.38
CA ASP A 32 23.67 19.58 -26.11
C ASP A 32 22.60 19.59 -27.20
N SER A 33 23.00 19.57 -28.47
CA SER A 33 22.08 19.49 -29.60
C SER A 33 21.33 18.15 -29.65
N VAL A 34 21.96 17.05 -29.26
CA VAL A 34 21.35 15.71 -29.19
C VAL A 34 20.28 15.69 -28.09
N PHE A 35 20.58 16.24 -26.91
CA PHE A 35 19.62 16.29 -25.81
C PHE A 35 18.45 17.24 -26.10
N MET A 36 18.68 18.37 -26.75
CA MET A 36 17.62 19.25 -27.22
C MET A 36 16.72 18.55 -28.25
N TRP A 37 17.30 17.87 -29.22
CA TRP A 37 16.57 17.07 -30.20
C TRP A 37 15.73 15.99 -29.51
N PHE A 38 16.35 15.19 -28.62
CA PHE A 38 15.67 14.12 -27.90
C PHE A 38 14.47 14.65 -27.10
N ARG A 39 14.65 15.76 -26.39
CA ARG A 39 13.59 16.43 -25.65
C ARG A 39 12.44 16.86 -26.57
N ASN A 40 12.76 17.57 -27.65
CA ASN A 40 11.73 18.13 -28.55
C ASN A 40 10.99 17.06 -29.33
N ALA A 41 11.68 16.00 -29.75
CA ALA A 41 11.07 14.91 -30.49
C ALA A 41 10.13 14.04 -29.66
N ASN A 42 10.45 13.84 -28.37
CA ASN A 42 9.70 12.91 -27.53
C ASN A 42 8.81 13.61 -26.49
N TYR A 43 9.15 14.84 -26.06
CA TYR A 43 8.53 15.51 -24.91
C TYR A 43 8.41 17.02 -25.08
N PRO A 44 7.77 17.51 -26.12
CA PRO A 44 7.79 18.95 -26.48
C PRO A 44 7.11 19.84 -25.43
N THR A 45 6.17 19.31 -24.65
CA THR A 45 5.35 20.08 -23.68
C THR A 45 5.82 19.93 -22.23
N LEU A 46 6.71 18.99 -21.93
CA LEU A 46 7.14 18.74 -20.55
C LEU A 46 8.27 19.70 -20.12
N LYS A 47 8.03 20.38 -19.01
CA LYS A 47 9.06 21.15 -18.29
C LYS A 47 9.72 20.23 -17.27
N PHE A 48 10.87 19.71 -17.61
CA PHE A 48 11.76 19.00 -16.68
C PHE A 48 13.15 19.63 -16.73
N GLY A 49 13.97 19.41 -15.69
CA GLY A 49 15.29 20.01 -15.57
C GLY A 49 16.20 19.74 -16.76
N THR A 50 17.37 20.37 -16.79
CA THR A 50 18.32 20.26 -17.89
C THR A 50 18.82 18.84 -18.07
N LEU A 51 18.66 18.30 -19.27
CA LEU A 51 19.26 17.03 -19.70
C LEU A 51 20.72 17.25 -20.00
N LYS A 52 21.61 16.55 -19.32
CA LYS A 52 23.07 16.66 -19.52
C LYS A 52 23.79 15.39 -19.07
N VAL A 53 25.05 15.27 -19.45
CA VAL A 53 25.98 14.28 -18.90
C VAL A 53 26.48 14.74 -17.54
N GLU A 54 26.35 13.90 -16.52
CA GLU A 54 26.93 14.14 -15.19
C GLU A 54 28.37 13.60 -15.10
N ASN A 55 28.59 12.42 -15.70
CA ASN A 55 29.88 11.74 -15.69
C ASN A 55 29.95 10.76 -16.84
N TYR A 56 31.18 10.41 -17.27
CA TYR A 56 31.40 9.34 -18.23
C TYR A 56 32.72 8.59 -17.96
N SER A 57 32.81 7.38 -18.46
CA SER A 57 34.01 6.57 -18.49
C SER A 57 34.10 5.87 -19.85
N ALA A 58 35.32 5.71 -20.41
CA ALA A 58 35.50 5.10 -21.70
C ALA A 58 36.61 4.06 -21.67
N SER A 59 36.39 2.94 -22.36
CA SER A 59 37.39 1.93 -22.69
C SER A 59 37.72 2.03 -24.18
N ILE A 60 38.95 2.42 -24.49
CA ILE A 60 39.39 2.53 -25.88
C ILE A 60 39.59 1.14 -26.50
N SER A 61 40.03 0.16 -25.70
CA SER A 61 40.23 -1.21 -26.18
C SER A 61 38.94 -1.87 -26.64
N ASP A 62 37.82 -1.55 -25.94
CA ASP A 62 36.54 -2.16 -26.21
C ASP A 62 35.63 -1.27 -27.07
N SER A 63 36.13 -0.08 -27.44
CA SER A 63 35.33 0.95 -28.13
C SER A 63 33.99 1.23 -27.45
N LEU A 64 33.98 1.26 -26.10
CA LEU A 64 32.80 1.43 -25.26
C LEU A 64 32.90 2.70 -24.43
N ILE A 65 31.82 3.47 -24.38
CA ILE A 65 31.65 4.60 -23.45
C ILE A 65 30.40 4.43 -22.57
N GLN A 66 30.59 4.55 -21.27
CA GLN A 66 29.54 4.55 -20.29
C GLN A 66 29.25 5.99 -19.86
N ILE A 67 28.04 6.44 -20.03
CA ILE A 67 27.62 7.82 -19.76
C ILE A 67 26.56 7.84 -18.66
N SER A 68 26.84 8.55 -17.59
CA SER A 68 25.87 8.85 -16.52
C SER A 68 25.11 10.13 -16.85
N LEU A 69 23.81 10.00 -17.01
CA LEU A 69 22.90 11.07 -17.34
C LEU A 69 22.34 11.74 -16.08
N SER A 70 21.97 13.01 -16.20
CA SER A 70 21.41 13.80 -15.12
C SER A 70 20.05 13.25 -14.63
N LYS A 71 19.73 13.50 -13.35
CA LYS A 71 18.50 13.03 -12.69
C LYS A 71 17.21 13.36 -13.44
N PRO A 72 17.06 14.53 -14.14
CA PRO A 72 15.85 14.79 -14.91
C PRO A 72 15.45 13.72 -15.93
N PHE A 73 16.39 12.90 -16.41
CA PHE A 73 16.06 11.76 -17.27
C PHE A 73 15.14 10.72 -16.61
N LYS A 74 15.04 10.68 -15.27
CA LYS A 74 14.07 9.80 -14.57
C LYS A 74 12.62 10.21 -14.81
N ASN A 75 12.38 11.48 -15.12
CA ASN A 75 11.05 12.04 -15.32
C ASN A 75 10.59 11.94 -16.77
N VAL A 76 11.46 11.43 -17.63
CA VAL A 76 11.18 11.19 -19.05
C VAL A 76 10.49 9.83 -19.18
N ASN A 77 9.43 9.78 -19.98
CA ASN A 77 8.71 8.53 -20.26
C ASN A 77 9.50 7.68 -21.27
N LEU A 78 10.54 6.99 -20.77
CA LEU A 78 11.48 6.24 -21.61
C LEU A 78 10.83 5.04 -22.29
N ARG A 79 11.16 4.85 -23.58
CA ARG A 79 10.81 3.70 -24.40
C ARG A 79 12.07 3.16 -25.06
N GLU A 80 12.11 1.85 -25.36
CA GLU A 80 13.31 1.20 -25.92
C GLU A 80 13.76 1.82 -27.25
N ASP A 81 12.82 2.10 -28.15
CA ASP A 81 13.07 2.75 -29.42
C ASP A 81 13.65 4.17 -29.25
N ALA A 82 13.12 4.95 -28.33
CA ALA A 82 13.63 6.28 -28.01
C ALA A 82 15.04 6.22 -27.37
N ILE A 83 15.28 5.24 -26.52
CA ILE A 83 16.62 5.01 -25.93
C ILE A 83 17.62 4.60 -27.01
N ASN A 84 17.24 3.69 -27.90
CA ASN A 84 18.12 3.25 -29.00
C ASN A 84 18.48 4.43 -29.93
N ALA A 85 17.48 5.23 -30.32
CA ALA A 85 17.71 6.44 -31.10
C ALA A 85 18.61 7.47 -30.39
N LEU A 86 18.46 7.60 -29.07
CA LEU A 86 19.33 8.46 -28.25
C LEU A 86 20.78 7.94 -28.26
N LYS A 87 20.96 6.64 -28.01
CA LYS A 87 22.30 6.01 -28.06
C LYS A 87 23.00 6.20 -29.39
N ASP A 88 22.29 5.95 -30.49
CA ASP A 88 22.83 6.13 -31.86
C ASP A 88 23.18 7.60 -32.12
N SER A 89 22.37 8.53 -31.69
CA SER A 89 22.62 9.96 -31.83
C SER A 89 23.83 10.40 -31.00
N ILE A 90 23.97 9.90 -29.78
CA ILE A 90 25.13 10.16 -28.93
C ILE A 90 26.37 9.61 -29.59
N SER A 91 26.42 8.34 -30.00
CA SER A 91 27.55 7.68 -30.62
C SER A 91 28.10 8.47 -31.83
N LYS A 92 27.20 8.94 -32.70
CA LYS A 92 27.54 9.74 -33.89
C LYS A 92 28.08 11.13 -33.56
N ASN A 93 27.69 11.73 -32.46
CA ASN A 93 28.04 13.11 -32.08
C ASN A 93 29.13 13.19 -30.99
N LEU A 94 29.66 12.06 -30.54
CA LEU A 94 30.81 12.04 -29.63
C LEU A 94 32.06 12.65 -30.32
N PRO A 95 32.87 13.45 -29.58
CA PRO A 95 34.12 13.97 -30.09
C PRO A 95 35.18 12.86 -30.22
N ALA A 96 36.23 13.07 -31.05
CA ALA A 96 37.37 12.19 -31.05
C ALA A 96 38.04 12.14 -29.65
N PRO A 97 38.54 10.99 -29.19
CA PRO A 97 38.64 9.70 -29.90
C PRO A 97 37.41 8.80 -29.83
N TYR A 98 36.30 9.23 -29.17
CA TYR A 98 35.13 8.40 -28.79
C TYR A 98 34.07 8.29 -29.89
N LYS A 99 34.30 8.88 -31.06
CA LYS A 99 33.32 8.86 -32.15
C LYS A 99 33.02 7.43 -32.60
N ASN A 100 31.71 7.12 -32.71
CA ASN A 100 31.19 5.79 -33.06
C ASN A 100 31.47 4.69 -32.02
N PHE A 101 31.80 5.04 -30.79
CA PHE A 101 31.88 4.06 -29.72
C PHE A 101 30.48 3.54 -29.39
N ASP A 102 30.42 2.28 -28.91
CA ASP A 102 29.23 1.76 -28.29
C ASP A 102 28.90 2.57 -27.01
N VAL A 103 27.64 2.90 -26.85
CA VAL A 103 27.19 3.77 -25.76
C VAL A 103 26.32 2.98 -24.76
N GLU A 104 26.70 3.01 -23.50
CA GLU A 104 25.87 2.58 -22.39
C GLU A 104 25.42 3.78 -21.58
N LEU A 105 24.12 3.87 -21.30
CA LEU A 105 23.52 4.99 -20.57
C LEU A 105 23.05 4.57 -19.19
N TYR A 106 23.39 5.37 -18.20
CA TYR A 106 23.03 5.16 -16.80
C TYR A 106 22.36 6.41 -16.22
N ILE A 107 21.42 6.21 -15.28
CA ILE A 107 20.82 7.27 -14.48
C ILE A 107 20.92 6.84 -13.02
N SER A 108 21.62 7.60 -12.17
CA SER A 108 21.84 7.23 -10.76
C SER A 108 22.28 5.78 -10.57
N SER A 109 23.31 5.35 -11.28
CA SER A 109 23.92 4.01 -11.26
C SER A 109 23.06 2.85 -11.79
N LYS A 110 21.87 3.09 -12.32
CA LYS A 110 21.03 2.09 -12.98
C LYS A 110 21.09 2.26 -14.49
N ASN A 111 21.07 1.15 -15.21
CA ASN A 111 20.99 1.19 -16.66
C ASN A 111 19.69 1.90 -17.09
N ILE A 112 19.74 2.72 -18.14
CA ILE A 112 18.59 3.50 -18.61
C ILE A 112 17.39 2.61 -18.96
N TYR A 113 17.60 1.40 -19.44
CA TYR A 113 16.53 0.45 -19.74
C TYR A 113 15.77 -0.04 -18.49
N ASP A 114 16.37 0.06 -17.29
CA ASP A 114 15.68 -0.28 -16.04
C ASP A 114 14.52 0.67 -15.71
N TYR A 115 14.50 1.83 -16.35
CA TYR A 115 13.42 2.81 -16.24
C TYR A 115 12.29 2.61 -17.26
N VAL A 116 12.42 1.66 -18.18
CA VAL A 116 11.34 1.27 -19.10
C VAL A 116 10.38 0.34 -18.35
N PRO A 117 9.08 0.66 -18.28
CA PRO A 117 8.10 -0.24 -17.67
C PRO A 117 8.07 -1.62 -18.33
N ASN A 118 7.89 -2.68 -17.54
CA ASN A 118 7.90 -4.06 -18.05
C ASN A 118 6.94 -4.30 -19.22
N GLU A 119 5.77 -3.65 -19.17
CA GLU A 119 4.73 -3.76 -20.20
C GLU A 119 5.18 -3.18 -21.55
N MET A 120 6.15 -2.26 -21.51
CA MET A 120 6.66 -1.54 -22.65
C MET A 120 8.01 -2.10 -23.16
N ARG A 121 8.56 -3.13 -22.48
CA ARG A 121 9.80 -3.79 -22.91
C ARG A 121 9.49 -4.83 -23.99
N LYS A 122 10.12 -4.67 -25.15
CA LYS A 122 10.00 -5.58 -26.28
C LYS A 122 11.27 -6.42 -26.47
N GLU A 123 12.41 -5.78 -26.35
CA GLU A 123 13.75 -6.37 -26.61
C GLU A 123 14.51 -6.63 -25.31
N THR A 124 14.36 -5.78 -24.30
CA THR A 124 15.05 -5.94 -23.03
C THR A 124 14.31 -6.88 -22.08
N LYS A 125 15.08 -7.63 -21.29
CA LYS A 125 14.53 -8.57 -20.32
C LYS A 125 13.63 -7.85 -19.31
N LYS A 126 12.42 -8.38 -19.11
CA LYS A 126 11.50 -7.92 -18.08
C LYS A 126 12.07 -8.14 -16.68
N ASP A 127 11.93 -7.15 -15.81
CA ASP A 127 12.29 -7.28 -14.41
C ASP A 127 11.15 -8.00 -13.65
N ASN A 128 11.35 -9.28 -13.43
CA ASN A 128 10.42 -10.13 -12.67
C ASN A 128 10.80 -10.25 -11.19
N SER A 129 11.78 -9.49 -10.70
CA SER A 129 12.27 -9.59 -9.31
C SER A 129 11.17 -9.30 -8.27
N ARG A 130 10.21 -8.45 -8.61
CA ARG A 130 9.03 -8.19 -7.77
C ARG A 130 7.95 -9.26 -7.90
N MET A 131 7.81 -9.87 -9.08
CA MET A 131 6.81 -10.91 -9.32
C MET A 131 7.15 -12.21 -8.60
N LEU A 132 8.43 -12.52 -8.40
CA LEU A 132 8.87 -13.69 -7.64
C LEU A 132 8.50 -13.62 -6.14
N LYS A 133 8.19 -12.43 -5.64
CA LYS A 133 7.68 -12.22 -4.26
C LYS A 133 6.16 -12.25 -4.17
N LEU A 134 5.46 -12.21 -5.29
CA LEU A 134 4.03 -12.43 -5.31
C LEU A 134 3.78 -13.93 -5.21
N ARG A 135 2.90 -14.35 -4.27
CA ARG A 135 2.44 -15.75 -4.17
C ARG A 135 1.99 -16.22 -5.55
N ASN A 136 2.33 -17.48 -5.86
CA ASN A 136 1.94 -18.14 -7.10
C ASN A 136 0.41 -18.08 -7.23
N ARG A 137 -0.09 -17.24 -8.13
CA ARG A 137 -1.52 -17.03 -8.34
C ARG A 137 -2.28 -18.27 -8.80
N ASP A 138 -1.54 -19.26 -9.31
CA ASP A 138 -2.13 -20.48 -9.91
C ASP A 138 -2.48 -21.56 -8.88
N LYS A 139 -2.17 -21.36 -7.58
CA LYS A 139 -2.36 -22.39 -6.54
C LYS A 139 -3.23 -21.94 -5.36
N ASP A 140 -3.41 -20.64 -5.14
CA ASP A 140 -4.27 -20.13 -4.09
C ASP A 140 -5.43 -19.38 -4.75
N GLU A 141 -6.65 -19.86 -4.60
CA GLU A 141 -7.82 -19.03 -4.83
C GLU A 141 -7.65 -17.77 -3.98
N LEU A 142 -7.58 -16.61 -4.66
CA LEU A 142 -7.47 -15.33 -4.00
C LEU A 142 -8.82 -15.03 -3.34
N THR A 143 -9.03 -15.57 -2.16
CA THR A 143 -10.19 -15.23 -1.35
C THR A 143 -10.00 -13.83 -0.77
N ASN A 144 -11.07 -13.04 -0.78
CA ASN A 144 -11.08 -11.73 -0.14
C ASN A 144 -10.90 -11.90 1.37
N VAL A 145 -10.18 -10.97 2.02
CA VAL A 145 -10.11 -10.94 3.48
C VAL A 145 -11.49 -10.64 4.08
N VAL A 146 -12.24 -9.72 3.45
CA VAL A 146 -13.61 -9.35 3.85
C VAL A 146 -14.55 -9.56 2.67
N THR A 147 -15.67 -10.25 2.90
CA THR A 147 -16.75 -10.39 1.95
C THR A 147 -18.03 -9.83 2.57
N LYS A 148 -18.64 -8.83 1.93
CA LYS A 148 -19.93 -8.29 2.34
C LYS A 148 -21.04 -9.24 1.91
N VAL A 149 -21.71 -9.84 2.86
CA VAL A 149 -22.81 -10.82 2.63
C VAL A 149 -24.13 -10.11 2.36
N SER A 150 -24.44 -9.08 3.13
CA SER A 150 -25.67 -8.28 3.00
C SER A 150 -25.58 -7.34 1.80
N ALA A 151 -25.50 -7.91 0.60
CA ALA A 151 -25.54 -7.12 -0.62
C ALA A 151 -26.98 -7.08 -1.18
N PRO A 152 -27.55 -5.90 -1.46
CA PRO A 152 -28.92 -5.79 -1.99
C PRO A 152 -29.08 -6.44 -3.36
N CYS A 153 -28.01 -6.53 -4.12
CA CYS A 153 -27.93 -7.27 -5.38
C CYS A 153 -26.48 -7.63 -5.69
N THR A 154 -26.30 -8.69 -6.48
CA THR A 154 -25.00 -9.05 -7.07
C THR A 154 -25.11 -8.72 -8.56
N PRO A 155 -24.36 -7.71 -9.06
CA PRO A 155 -24.39 -7.37 -10.47
C PRO A 155 -23.93 -8.54 -11.34
N SER A 156 -24.75 -9.00 -12.29
CA SER A 156 -24.43 -10.16 -13.14
C SER A 156 -23.35 -9.90 -14.19
N ALA A 157 -23.08 -8.63 -14.50
CA ALA A 157 -22.10 -8.18 -15.50
C ALA A 157 -21.27 -6.99 -14.98
N GLY A 158 -21.00 -6.95 -13.69
CA GLY A 158 -20.27 -5.88 -13.05
C GLY A 158 -18.75 -6.15 -12.93
N LEU A 159 -18.17 -5.64 -11.87
CA LEU A 159 -16.75 -5.74 -11.57
C LEU A 159 -16.42 -6.84 -10.51
N GLN A 160 -17.30 -7.83 -10.37
CA GLN A 160 -17.08 -8.91 -9.39
C GLN A 160 -15.70 -9.54 -9.54
N GLY A 161 -15.02 -9.69 -8.39
CA GLY A 161 -13.69 -10.28 -8.33
C GLY A 161 -12.59 -9.47 -9.00
N ARG A 162 -12.88 -8.25 -9.47
CA ARG A 162 -11.85 -7.35 -9.99
C ARG A 162 -11.16 -6.62 -8.86
N ASN A 163 -9.83 -6.68 -8.86
CA ASN A 163 -8.99 -5.95 -7.92
C ASN A 163 -8.52 -4.66 -8.58
N ILE A 164 -8.90 -3.51 -8.02
CA ILE A 164 -8.57 -2.19 -8.55
C ILE A 164 -7.70 -1.47 -7.53
N ALA A 165 -6.45 -1.17 -7.89
CA ALA A 165 -5.61 -0.26 -7.15
C ALA A 165 -5.90 1.17 -7.63
N LEU A 166 -6.42 2.00 -6.74
CA LEU A 166 -6.82 3.37 -7.03
C LEU A 166 -6.01 4.35 -6.20
N TRP A 167 -5.47 5.37 -6.84
CA TRP A 167 -4.73 6.43 -6.18
C TRP A 167 -5.24 7.80 -6.64
N ALA A 168 -5.75 8.58 -5.71
CA ALA A 168 -6.28 9.93 -5.97
C ALA A 168 -5.17 11.00 -6.13
N SER A 169 -3.94 10.60 -6.46
CA SER A 169 -2.80 11.50 -6.68
C SER A 169 -2.33 12.18 -5.39
N HIS A 170 -2.33 13.52 -5.35
CA HIS A 170 -1.86 14.31 -4.21
C HIS A 170 -2.83 14.27 -3.02
N GLY A 171 -2.42 14.85 -1.93
CA GLY A 171 -3.17 14.99 -0.69
C GLY A 171 -2.27 15.54 0.40
N TYR A 172 -2.74 15.57 1.63
CA TYR A 172 -1.90 15.93 2.75
C TYR A 172 -0.75 14.94 2.91
N TYR A 173 0.42 15.44 3.25
CA TYR A 173 1.55 14.64 3.69
C TYR A 173 2.12 15.22 4.99
N PHE A 174 2.68 14.35 5.81
CA PHE A 174 3.33 14.79 7.04
C PHE A 174 4.74 15.32 6.73
N GLU A 175 5.00 16.57 7.12
CA GLU A 175 6.31 17.20 7.01
C GLU A 175 7.03 17.14 8.35
N PRO A 176 8.00 16.22 8.52
CA PRO A 176 8.64 15.98 9.82
C PRO A 176 9.38 17.18 10.39
N SER A 177 9.92 18.04 9.53
CA SER A 177 10.67 19.24 9.97
C SER A 177 9.80 20.28 10.65
N GLN A 178 8.51 20.32 10.28
CA GLN A 178 7.52 21.26 10.83
C GLN A 178 6.55 20.59 11.80
N ASN A 179 6.58 19.24 11.88
CA ASN A 179 5.64 18.41 12.65
C ASN A 179 4.18 18.71 12.29
N LEU A 180 3.90 18.93 11.01
CA LEU A 180 2.59 19.31 10.47
C LEU A 180 2.20 18.49 9.26
N TRP A 181 0.88 18.30 9.09
CA TRP A 181 0.31 17.81 7.85
C TRP A 181 0.10 19.01 6.90
N ILE A 182 0.75 18.98 5.74
CA ILE A 182 0.70 20.07 4.76
C ILE A 182 0.33 19.57 3.37
N LEU A 183 -0.13 20.48 2.53
CA LEU A 183 -0.41 20.22 1.13
C LEU A 183 0.87 20.36 0.30
N GLN A 184 1.03 19.54 -0.74
CA GLN A 184 2.17 19.62 -1.66
C GLN A 184 2.04 20.76 -2.65
N ARG A 185 0.80 21.13 -3.00
CA ARG A 185 0.50 22.11 -4.04
C ARG A 185 -0.11 23.38 -3.45
N PRO A 186 0.24 24.53 -3.99
CA PRO A 186 -0.40 25.80 -3.57
C PRO A 186 -1.88 25.78 -3.95
N ARG A 187 -2.66 26.58 -3.23
CA ARG A 187 -4.05 26.83 -3.58
C ARG A 187 -4.12 27.80 -4.74
N PHE A 188 -4.93 27.43 -5.75
CA PHE A 188 -5.29 28.30 -6.85
C PHE A 188 -6.77 28.63 -6.78
N TRP A 189 -7.14 29.90 -6.77
CA TRP A 189 -8.54 30.36 -6.79
C TRP A 189 -9.39 29.75 -5.67
N GLY A 190 -8.78 29.48 -4.52
CA GLY A 190 -9.44 28.85 -3.39
C GLY A 190 -9.56 27.34 -3.46
N ILE A 191 -9.13 26.71 -4.56
CA ILE A 191 -9.12 25.25 -4.77
C ILE A 191 -7.70 24.74 -4.62
N SER A 192 -7.53 23.62 -3.92
CA SER A 192 -6.26 22.89 -3.86
C SER A 192 -6.35 21.65 -4.77
N GLU A 193 -5.36 21.49 -5.64
CA GLU A 193 -5.20 20.26 -6.44
C GLU A 193 -5.15 19.03 -5.53
N ASP A 194 -4.47 19.15 -4.39
CA ASP A 194 -4.28 18.04 -3.44
C ASP A 194 -5.58 17.55 -2.80
N THR A 195 -6.60 18.39 -2.70
CA THR A 195 -7.89 18.04 -2.08
C THR A 195 -9.01 17.82 -3.11
N TYR A 196 -8.83 18.33 -4.33
CA TYR A 196 -9.85 18.24 -5.36
C TYR A 196 -10.12 16.78 -5.78
N THR A 197 -9.08 16.05 -6.18
CA THR A 197 -9.23 14.66 -6.62
C THR A 197 -9.78 13.75 -5.51
N PRO A 198 -9.26 13.79 -4.26
CA PRO A 198 -9.85 13.04 -3.14
C PRO A 198 -11.33 13.36 -2.91
N SER A 199 -11.78 14.61 -3.09
CA SER A 199 -13.17 15.01 -2.86
C SER A 199 -14.18 14.37 -3.85
N VAL A 200 -13.70 13.85 -4.98
CA VAL A 200 -14.51 13.10 -5.94
C VAL A 200 -14.29 11.60 -5.79
N VAL A 201 -13.04 11.19 -5.58
CA VAL A 201 -12.68 9.76 -5.54
C VAL A 201 -13.25 9.07 -4.30
N LEU A 202 -13.11 9.69 -3.13
CA LEU A 202 -13.53 9.07 -1.86
C LEU A 202 -15.06 8.91 -1.75
N PRO A 203 -15.89 9.96 -1.94
CA PRO A 203 -17.32 9.85 -1.72
C PRO A 203 -18.09 9.26 -2.91
N TYR A 204 -17.51 9.25 -4.11
CA TYR A 204 -18.24 8.81 -5.31
C TYR A 204 -17.57 7.63 -6.02
N LEU A 205 -16.35 7.80 -6.51
CA LEU A 205 -15.73 6.79 -7.39
C LEU A 205 -15.51 5.45 -6.66
N ILE A 206 -14.95 5.48 -5.45
CA ILE A 206 -14.72 4.26 -4.67
C ILE A 206 -16.04 3.53 -4.39
N PRO A 207 -17.09 4.17 -3.82
CA PRO A 207 -18.37 3.51 -3.61
C PRO A 207 -19.02 2.98 -4.89
N MET A 208 -18.89 3.69 -6.02
CA MET A 208 -19.43 3.22 -7.32
C MET A 208 -18.72 1.94 -7.79
N LEU A 209 -17.40 1.87 -7.67
CA LEU A 209 -16.62 0.69 -8.03
C LEU A 209 -16.94 -0.50 -7.13
N GLU A 210 -17.02 -0.26 -5.82
CA GLU A 210 -17.37 -1.29 -4.81
C GLU A 210 -18.81 -1.78 -5.00
N ASN A 211 -19.76 -0.89 -5.27
CA ASN A 211 -21.14 -1.26 -5.58
C ASN A 211 -21.27 -2.05 -6.90
N ALA A 212 -20.34 -1.85 -7.84
CA ALA A 212 -20.24 -2.66 -9.04
C ALA A 212 -19.54 -4.02 -8.81
N GLY A 213 -19.10 -4.32 -7.57
CA GLY A 213 -18.50 -5.60 -7.17
C GLY A 213 -16.97 -5.64 -7.17
N ALA A 214 -16.29 -4.51 -7.38
CA ALA A 214 -14.83 -4.47 -7.33
C ALA A 214 -14.28 -4.49 -5.91
N ASN A 215 -13.08 -5.05 -5.74
CA ASN A 215 -12.24 -4.85 -4.57
C ASN A 215 -11.34 -3.64 -4.80
N VAL A 216 -11.57 -2.54 -4.10
CA VAL A 216 -10.82 -1.30 -4.29
C VAL A 216 -9.72 -1.17 -3.23
N PHE A 217 -8.47 -1.15 -3.68
CA PHE A 217 -7.29 -0.90 -2.85
C PHE A 217 -6.91 0.58 -2.97
N TYR A 218 -7.05 1.30 -1.88
CA TYR A 218 -6.76 2.73 -1.80
C TYR A 218 -5.69 2.98 -0.75
N PRO A 219 -4.53 3.60 -1.10
CA PRO A 219 -3.37 3.69 -0.21
C PRO A 219 -3.47 4.79 0.85
N ARG A 220 -4.49 5.65 0.76
CA ARG A 220 -4.71 6.70 1.74
C ARG A 220 -5.91 6.36 2.62
N GLU A 221 -5.96 6.97 3.80
CA GLU A 221 -7.14 6.92 4.66
C GLU A 221 -8.36 7.49 3.92
N ARG A 222 -9.46 6.76 3.93
CA ARG A 222 -10.72 7.15 3.28
C ARG A 222 -11.82 7.55 4.26
N ASP A 223 -11.59 7.34 5.56
CA ASP A 223 -12.48 7.79 6.61
C ASP A 223 -12.30 9.27 6.87
N VAL A 224 -13.37 10.03 6.79
CA VAL A 224 -13.40 11.48 7.04
C VAL A 224 -13.89 11.84 8.44
N GLN A 225 -14.33 10.85 9.24
CA GLN A 225 -14.80 11.05 10.59
C GLN A 225 -13.64 11.39 11.54
N LYS A 226 -13.68 12.56 12.16
CA LYS A 226 -12.65 13.02 13.11
C LYS A 226 -12.75 12.34 14.47
N ASN A 227 -13.98 12.03 14.88
CA ASN A 227 -14.20 11.34 16.15
C ASN A 227 -13.74 9.91 16.02
N GLU A 228 -13.00 9.44 17.02
CA GLU A 228 -12.51 8.07 17.10
C GLU A 228 -13.02 7.43 18.39
N VAL A 229 -13.66 6.27 18.25
CA VAL A 229 -14.02 5.44 19.37
C VAL A 229 -13.44 4.05 19.14
N ILE A 230 -12.64 3.57 20.08
CA ILE A 230 -12.09 2.22 20.04
C ILE A 230 -12.64 1.46 21.24
N VAL A 231 -13.26 0.33 20.97
CA VAL A 231 -13.72 -0.62 21.99
C VAL A 231 -12.78 -1.82 21.93
N ASP A 232 -12.03 -2.01 23.01
CA ASP A 232 -11.07 -3.10 23.19
C ASP A 232 -11.43 -3.84 24.48
N PHE A 233 -11.50 -5.16 24.44
CA PHE A 233 -11.96 -5.95 25.58
C PHE A 233 -11.11 -5.77 26.85
N GLU A 234 -9.83 -5.40 26.75
CA GLU A 234 -8.95 -5.18 27.92
C GLU A 234 -9.24 -3.84 28.62
N THR A 235 -9.76 -2.85 27.90
CA THR A 235 -9.96 -1.47 28.40
C THR A 235 -11.42 -1.04 28.44
N ALA A 236 -12.31 -1.75 27.77
CA ALA A 236 -13.73 -1.45 27.71
C ALA A 236 -14.44 -1.74 29.04
N LYS A 237 -15.50 -0.96 29.30
CA LYS A 237 -16.44 -1.25 30.39
C LYS A 237 -17.27 -2.48 30.02
N GLU A 238 -17.84 -3.14 31.02
CA GLU A 238 -18.74 -4.29 30.83
C GLU A 238 -19.95 -4.00 29.93
N THR A 239 -20.36 -2.73 29.82
CA THR A 239 -21.42 -2.29 28.91
C THR A 239 -20.97 -2.03 27.49
N GLU A 240 -19.66 -1.92 27.25
CA GLU A 240 -19.06 -1.62 25.94
C GLU A 240 -18.57 -2.89 25.24
N TYR A 241 -18.12 -3.87 26.01
CA TYR A 241 -17.71 -5.18 25.50
C TYR A 241 -18.46 -6.30 26.23
N VAL A 242 -19.21 -7.10 25.49
CA VAL A 242 -20.06 -8.15 26.03
C VAL A 242 -19.74 -9.49 25.36
N GLU A 243 -19.56 -10.53 26.19
CA GLU A 243 -19.40 -11.91 25.71
C GLU A 243 -20.60 -12.76 26.11
N GLU A 244 -21.25 -13.39 25.14
CA GLU A 244 -22.25 -14.42 25.37
C GLU A 244 -21.65 -15.79 25.07
N ASN A 245 -21.64 -16.64 26.05
CA ASN A 245 -21.07 -17.96 26.02
C ASN A 245 -22.15 -19.03 25.81
N ALA A 246 -21.90 -19.97 24.90
CA ALA A 246 -22.72 -21.16 24.78
C ALA A 246 -22.31 -22.25 25.79
N ARG A 247 -23.17 -23.24 26.02
CA ARG A 247 -22.92 -24.32 26.98
C ARG A 247 -21.60 -25.03 26.78
N ARG A 248 -21.15 -25.16 25.52
CA ARG A 248 -19.90 -25.90 25.12
C ARG A 248 -18.87 -25.03 24.43
N ALA A 249 -19.13 -23.75 24.21
CA ALA A 249 -18.22 -22.83 23.57
C ALA A 249 -18.14 -21.55 24.43
N LYS A 250 -16.93 -21.28 24.94
CA LYS A 250 -16.69 -20.13 25.82
C LYS A 250 -15.53 -19.33 25.25
N TRP A 251 -15.67 -18.00 25.26
CA TRP A 251 -14.59 -17.08 25.03
C TRP A 251 -13.54 -17.23 26.12
N HIS A 252 -12.28 -17.24 25.75
CA HIS A 252 -11.16 -17.39 26.69
C HIS A 252 -9.92 -16.68 26.15
N ASN A 253 -8.97 -16.41 27.03
CA ASN A 253 -7.67 -15.91 26.64
C ASN A 253 -6.90 -16.99 25.84
N PRO A 254 -6.09 -16.59 24.85
CA PRO A 254 -5.25 -17.54 24.13
C PRO A 254 -4.23 -18.20 25.07
N ASP A 255 -3.84 -19.42 24.71
CA ASP A 255 -2.82 -20.18 25.41
C ASP A 255 -1.43 -19.72 24.94
N PRO A 256 -0.60 -19.09 25.81
CA PRO A 256 0.70 -18.55 25.44
C PRO A 256 1.72 -19.62 25.03
N ASP A 257 1.52 -20.87 25.45
CA ASP A 257 2.39 -21.97 25.08
C ASP A 257 2.13 -22.48 23.65
N ARG A 258 1.02 -22.04 23.02
CA ARG A 258 0.57 -22.51 21.70
C ARG A 258 0.56 -21.47 20.62
N VAL A 259 0.35 -20.20 20.97
CA VAL A 259 0.21 -19.11 20.01
C VAL A 259 0.83 -17.83 20.57
N ASP A 260 1.25 -16.95 19.67
CA ASP A 260 1.57 -15.58 20.01
C ASP A 260 0.28 -14.88 20.49
N THR A 261 0.28 -14.40 21.75
CA THR A 261 -0.87 -13.82 22.43
C THR A 261 -1.01 -12.32 22.22
N THR A 262 -0.18 -11.70 21.40
CA THR A 262 -0.21 -10.25 21.17
C THR A 262 -1.45 -9.81 20.41
N GLY A 263 -2.06 -8.72 20.86
CA GLY A 263 -3.22 -8.06 20.27
C GLY A 263 -3.12 -6.54 20.40
N TYR A 264 -4.22 -5.86 20.20
CA TYR A 264 -4.30 -4.41 20.25
C TYR A 264 -4.33 -3.88 21.68
N ALA A 265 -3.52 -2.85 21.96
CA ALA A 265 -3.72 -1.94 23.10
C ALA A 265 -3.06 -0.58 22.80
N PRO A 266 -3.76 0.54 22.95
CA PRO A 266 -3.19 1.87 22.76
C PRO A 266 -2.40 2.27 24.02
N LYS A 267 -1.08 2.19 23.98
CA LYS A 267 -0.20 2.62 25.07
C LYS A 267 0.25 4.08 24.97
N LYS A 268 0.18 4.65 23.76
CA LYS A 268 0.72 5.98 23.43
C LYS A 268 -0.26 6.82 22.65
N LYS A 269 -0.25 8.14 22.88
CA LYS A 269 -1.00 9.09 22.05
C LYS A 269 -0.35 9.30 20.67
N ILE A 270 0.95 9.10 20.56
CA ILE A 270 1.74 9.29 19.35
C ILE A 270 2.61 8.05 19.17
N TYR A 271 2.44 7.37 18.04
CA TYR A 271 3.26 6.24 17.64
C TYR A 271 4.45 6.72 16.79
N ARG A 272 5.63 6.17 17.07
CA ARG A 272 6.87 6.42 16.32
C ARG A 272 7.18 5.24 15.42
N HIS A 273 8.16 5.43 14.55
CA HIS A 273 8.65 4.33 13.72
C HIS A 273 9.07 3.13 14.59
N GLY A 274 8.49 1.95 14.29
CA GLY A 274 8.71 0.72 15.04
C GLY A 274 7.72 0.46 16.18
N ASP A 275 6.90 1.43 16.57
CA ASP A 275 5.82 1.20 17.53
C ASP A 275 4.67 0.45 16.82
N ASN A 276 4.16 -0.61 17.47
CA ASN A 276 3.05 -1.39 16.94
C ASN A 276 1.99 -1.62 18.04
N PRO A 277 0.83 -0.93 17.97
CA PRO A 277 -0.22 -1.08 18.98
C PRO A 277 -0.81 -2.50 19.03
N PHE A 278 -0.69 -3.28 17.96
CA PHE A 278 -1.17 -4.66 17.88
C PHE A 278 -0.21 -5.69 18.49
N ALA A 279 0.89 -5.24 19.06
CA ALA A 279 1.83 -6.06 19.82
C ALA A 279 1.81 -5.76 21.33
N ASP A 280 0.96 -4.83 21.76
CA ASP A 280 0.96 -4.29 23.11
C ASP A 280 -0.15 -4.86 24.02
N GLY A 281 -1.23 -5.41 23.44
CA GLY A 281 -2.35 -6.04 24.13
C GLY A 281 -2.43 -7.55 23.93
N SER A 282 -3.63 -8.08 24.12
CA SER A 282 -3.98 -9.48 23.86
C SER A 282 -5.28 -9.60 23.06
N PHE A 283 -5.80 -10.80 22.89
CA PHE A 283 -7.07 -11.05 22.19
C PHE A 283 -7.86 -12.17 22.86
N ARG A 284 -9.15 -12.28 22.51
CA ARG A 284 -10.01 -13.38 22.94
C ARG A 284 -10.14 -14.41 21.83
N THR A 285 -10.36 -15.67 22.20
CA THR A 285 -10.58 -16.75 21.23
C THR A 285 -11.69 -17.69 21.63
N ILE A 286 -12.34 -18.27 20.62
CA ILE A 286 -13.40 -19.27 20.81
C ILE A 286 -13.28 -20.34 19.71
N ARG A 287 -13.81 -21.52 19.96
CA ARG A 287 -13.94 -22.55 18.92
C ARG A 287 -15.20 -22.35 18.08
N SER A 288 -15.04 -22.44 16.79
CA SER A 288 -16.12 -22.33 15.82
C SER A 288 -17.12 -23.48 15.90
N HIS A 289 -18.37 -23.16 15.55
CA HIS A 289 -19.46 -24.12 15.46
C HIS A 289 -20.45 -23.68 14.35
N PRO A 290 -20.97 -24.63 13.53
CA PRO A 290 -21.92 -24.26 12.46
C PRO A 290 -23.17 -23.46 12.91
N ASN A 291 -23.63 -23.67 14.11
CA ASN A 291 -24.86 -23.01 14.62
C ASN A 291 -24.62 -21.61 15.21
N GLY A 292 -23.40 -21.14 15.36
CA GLY A 292 -23.14 -19.77 15.83
C GLY A 292 -23.77 -19.41 17.19
N SER A 293 -23.65 -20.28 18.21
CA SER A 293 -24.39 -20.16 19.47
C SER A 293 -23.75 -19.22 20.51
N ALA A 294 -22.54 -18.74 20.27
CA ALA A 294 -21.81 -17.80 21.12
C ALA A 294 -21.42 -16.57 20.31
N TYR A 295 -21.34 -15.41 20.95
CA TYR A 295 -20.93 -14.19 20.28
C TYR A 295 -20.21 -13.23 21.22
N THR A 296 -19.59 -12.20 20.65
CA THR A 296 -19.12 -11.01 21.36
C THR A 296 -19.59 -9.76 20.65
N ASP A 297 -19.96 -8.73 21.42
CA ASP A 297 -20.42 -7.42 20.96
C ASP A 297 -19.44 -6.33 21.40
N TRP A 298 -19.10 -5.43 20.49
CA TRP A 298 -18.42 -4.16 20.75
C TRP A 298 -19.44 -3.02 20.58
N ILE A 299 -19.76 -2.30 21.66
CA ILE A 299 -20.80 -1.28 21.75
C ILE A 299 -20.11 0.06 22.05
N PRO A 300 -19.90 0.91 21.04
CA PRO A 300 -19.21 2.20 21.22
C PRO A 300 -20.11 3.23 21.93
N GLU A 301 -19.49 4.15 22.67
CA GLU A 301 -20.09 5.41 23.08
C GLU A 301 -19.83 6.45 21.98
N ILE A 302 -20.75 6.60 21.04
CA ILE A 302 -20.61 7.49 19.88
C ILE A 302 -20.76 8.96 20.32
N PRO A 303 -19.76 9.84 20.03
CA PRO A 303 -19.77 11.24 20.50
C PRO A 303 -20.87 12.10 19.86
N GLU A 304 -21.14 11.89 18.58
CA GLU A 304 -22.13 12.66 17.81
C GLU A 304 -22.76 11.84 16.70
N ASP A 305 -23.96 12.20 16.27
CA ASP A 305 -24.62 11.58 15.13
C ASP A 305 -23.74 11.75 13.87
N GLY A 306 -23.48 10.67 13.14
CA GLY A 306 -22.68 10.78 11.93
C GLY A 306 -22.39 9.47 11.22
N GLU A 307 -21.60 9.56 10.17
CA GLU A 307 -21.04 8.42 9.47
C GLU A 307 -19.67 8.07 10.05
N TYR A 308 -19.50 6.81 10.43
CA TYR A 308 -18.27 6.28 10.99
C TYR A 308 -17.84 5.07 10.18
N ALA A 309 -16.59 5.08 9.74
CA ALA A 309 -15.96 3.89 9.21
C ALA A 309 -15.72 2.89 10.34
N VAL A 310 -16.03 1.64 10.11
CA VAL A 310 -15.88 0.55 11.08
C VAL A 310 -14.69 -0.30 10.67
N TYR A 311 -13.78 -0.50 11.60
CA TYR A 311 -12.61 -1.35 11.45
C TYR A 311 -12.57 -2.38 12.57
N ILE A 312 -12.23 -3.60 12.22
CA ILE A 312 -12.04 -4.69 13.18
C ILE A 312 -10.57 -5.05 13.30
N SER A 313 -10.17 -5.57 14.43
CA SER A 313 -8.91 -6.23 14.66
C SER A 313 -9.13 -7.65 15.14
N TYR A 314 -8.23 -8.53 14.73
CA TYR A 314 -8.18 -9.94 15.16
C TYR A 314 -6.75 -10.46 15.04
N LYS A 315 -6.47 -11.62 15.61
CA LYS A 315 -5.19 -12.31 15.46
C LYS A 315 -5.34 -13.52 14.53
N SER A 316 -4.52 -13.59 13.49
CA SER A 316 -4.40 -14.84 12.72
C SER A 316 -3.56 -15.84 13.49
N VAL A 317 -4.14 -16.99 13.83
CA VAL A 317 -3.49 -18.08 14.53
C VAL A 317 -3.57 -19.38 13.73
N PRO A 318 -2.78 -20.41 14.03
CA PRO A 318 -2.92 -21.70 13.37
C PRO A 318 -4.36 -22.23 13.48
N LYS A 319 -4.96 -22.62 12.36
CA LYS A 319 -6.37 -23.07 12.25
C LYS A 319 -7.40 -21.97 12.55
N SER A 320 -7.09 -20.70 12.27
CA SER A 320 -8.13 -19.66 12.22
C SER A 320 -9.23 -20.01 11.22
N ALA A 321 -10.45 -19.57 11.49
CA ALA A 321 -11.56 -19.67 10.56
C ALA A 321 -11.33 -18.73 9.35
N ASP A 322 -11.68 -19.20 8.17
CA ASP A 322 -11.67 -18.43 6.92
C ASP A 322 -13.01 -17.79 6.59
N ASP A 323 -14.00 -17.99 7.46
CA ASP A 323 -15.39 -17.55 7.33
C ASP A 323 -15.97 -17.02 8.65
N ALA A 324 -15.23 -16.19 9.40
CA ALA A 324 -15.75 -15.59 10.65
C ALA A 324 -16.85 -14.56 10.34
N HIS A 325 -18.02 -14.69 11.00
CA HIS A 325 -19.21 -13.89 10.77
C HIS A 325 -19.24 -12.65 11.66
N TYR A 326 -19.10 -11.48 11.04
CA TYR A 326 -19.28 -10.18 11.67
C TYR A 326 -20.56 -9.50 11.20
N THR A 327 -21.29 -8.86 12.12
CA THR A 327 -22.46 -8.05 11.81
C THR A 327 -22.30 -6.65 12.41
N VAL A 328 -22.41 -5.64 11.56
CA VAL A 328 -22.49 -4.24 11.98
C VAL A 328 -23.95 -3.83 12.11
N PHE A 329 -24.40 -3.48 13.32
CA PHE A 329 -25.71 -2.92 13.58
C PHE A 329 -25.62 -1.39 13.57
N HIS A 330 -26.42 -0.74 12.75
CA HIS A 330 -26.37 0.69 12.51
C HIS A 330 -27.78 1.26 12.26
N THR A 331 -27.92 2.58 12.17
CA THR A 331 -29.25 3.22 12.04
C THR A 331 -30.04 2.81 10.78
N GLY A 332 -29.37 2.28 9.77
CA GLY A 332 -29.99 1.76 8.56
C GLY A 332 -30.34 0.27 8.60
N GLY A 333 -30.15 -0.39 9.75
CA GLY A 333 -30.37 -1.83 9.94
C GLY A 333 -29.09 -2.58 10.29
N GLU A 334 -28.88 -3.74 9.68
CA GLU A 334 -27.70 -4.57 9.92
C GLU A 334 -26.99 -4.90 8.59
N THR A 335 -25.68 -5.05 8.66
CA THR A 335 -24.86 -5.47 7.52
C THR A 335 -23.91 -6.58 7.96
N GLU A 336 -24.02 -7.71 7.29
CA GLU A 336 -23.23 -8.92 7.59
C GLU A 336 -22.01 -9.01 6.67
N PHE A 337 -20.90 -9.48 7.26
CA PHE A 337 -19.63 -9.73 6.61
C PHE A 337 -19.10 -11.10 7.00
N VAL A 338 -18.45 -11.77 6.05
CA VAL A 338 -17.61 -12.92 6.27
C VAL A 338 -16.16 -12.48 6.16
N VAL A 339 -15.35 -12.81 7.17
CA VAL A 339 -13.96 -12.40 7.29
C VAL A 339 -13.03 -13.61 7.35
N ASP A 340 -12.07 -13.67 6.45
CA ASP A 340 -11.03 -14.70 6.46
C ASP A 340 -9.95 -14.33 7.50
N GLN A 341 -10.07 -14.87 8.71
CA GLN A 341 -9.11 -14.64 9.81
C GLN A 341 -7.80 -15.41 9.67
N THR A 342 -7.62 -16.20 8.61
CA THR A 342 -6.34 -16.87 8.35
C THR A 342 -5.25 -15.89 7.90
N LYS A 343 -5.62 -14.68 7.54
CA LYS A 343 -4.76 -13.60 7.04
C LYS A 343 -5.24 -12.22 7.50
N GLY A 344 -4.38 -11.21 7.41
CA GLY A 344 -4.70 -9.83 7.77
C GLY A 344 -4.74 -9.52 9.27
N GLY A 345 -4.43 -10.49 10.16
CA GLY A 345 -4.42 -10.27 11.60
C GLY A 345 -3.35 -9.29 12.07
N GLY A 346 -3.62 -8.59 13.20
CA GLY A 346 -2.71 -7.62 13.80
C GLY A 346 -2.66 -6.27 13.06
N THR A 347 -3.79 -5.84 12.51
CA THR A 347 -3.99 -4.52 11.90
C THR A 347 -5.48 -4.18 11.86
N TRP A 348 -5.81 -2.91 11.51
CA TRP A 348 -7.19 -2.50 11.26
C TRP A 348 -7.67 -2.99 9.89
N ILE A 349 -8.76 -3.76 9.90
CA ILE A 349 -9.44 -4.27 8.71
C ILE A 349 -10.77 -3.52 8.55
N TYR A 350 -10.90 -2.79 7.45
CA TYR A 350 -12.09 -2.00 7.15
C TYR A 350 -13.26 -2.89 6.72
N LEU A 351 -14.44 -2.68 7.33
CA LEU A 351 -15.69 -3.33 6.95
C LEU A 351 -16.57 -2.44 6.07
N GLY A 352 -16.74 -1.19 6.43
CA GLY A 352 -17.61 -0.25 5.74
C GLY A 352 -17.78 1.04 6.52
N THR A 353 -18.51 2.00 5.95
CA THR A 353 -18.91 3.25 6.62
C THR A 353 -20.41 3.23 6.84
N PHE A 354 -20.86 3.49 8.08
CA PHE A 354 -22.21 3.35 8.52
C PHE A 354 -22.65 4.56 9.36
N LYS A 355 -23.97 4.82 9.39
CA LYS A 355 -24.56 5.88 10.22
C LYS A 355 -24.84 5.38 11.63
N PHE A 356 -24.33 6.09 12.62
CA PHE A 356 -24.57 5.86 14.04
C PHE A 356 -25.21 7.07 14.70
N LYS A 357 -25.97 6.83 15.76
CA LYS A 357 -26.49 7.84 16.66
C LYS A 357 -25.55 8.06 17.83
N ALA A 358 -25.51 9.29 18.33
CA ALA A 358 -24.79 9.63 19.55
C ALA A 358 -25.23 8.80 20.74
N GLY A 359 -24.30 8.52 21.64
CA GLY A 359 -24.50 7.68 22.82
C GLY A 359 -24.22 6.21 22.56
N SER A 360 -24.43 5.39 23.60
CA SER A 360 -24.34 3.95 23.56
C SER A 360 -25.67 3.33 23.15
N ASN A 361 -25.68 2.51 22.10
CA ASN A 361 -26.88 1.88 21.60
C ASN A 361 -26.67 0.39 21.31
N PRO A 362 -27.03 -0.51 22.26
CA PRO A 362 -26.84 -1.95 22.10
C PRO A 362 -27.67 -2.59 20.97
N GLU A 363 -28.69 -1.94 20.46
CA GLU A 363 -29.54 -2.47 19.38
C GLU A 363 -29.06 -2.06 18.00
N PHE A 364 -28.72 -0.77 17.80
CA PHE A 364 -28.42 -0.18 16.49
C PHE A 364 -27.04 0.49 16.42
N GLY A 365 -26.14 0.20 17.34
CA GLY A 365 -24.84 0.85 17.41
C GLY A 365 -23.76 -0.08 17.92
N LYS A 366 -23.53 -1.22 17.25
CA LYS A 366 -22.53 -2.19 17.68
C LYS A 366 -21.95 -3.01 16.53
N VAL A 367 -20.88 -3.71 16.82
CA VAL A 367 -20.37 -4.80 15.98
C VAL A 367 -20.49 -6.10 16.75
N ARG A 368 -20.99 -7.14 16.12
CA ARG A 368 -21.07 -8.50 16.67
C ARG A 368 -20.18 -9.44 15.88
N LEU A 369 -19.44 -10.28 16.58
CA LEU A 369 -18.77 -11.45 16.05
C LEU A 369 -19.37 -12.71 16.67
N THR A 370 -19.82 -13.64 15.84
CA THR A 370 -20.32 -14.93 16.31
C THR A 370 -19.24 -16.01 16.20
N ASN A 371 -19.44 -17.15 16.90
CA ASN A 371 -18.59 -18.31 16.69
C ASN A 371 -19.04 -19.19 15.52
N GLN A 372 -19.86 -18.66 14.62
CA GLN A 372 -20.31 -19.37 13.42
C GLN A 372 -19.17 -19.57 12.43
N SER A 373 -19.08 -20.77 11.86
CA SER A 373 -18.22 -21.13 10.74
C SER A 373 -18.70 -22.46 10.17
N VAL A 374 -18.56 -22.65 8.87
CA VAL A 374 -18.86 -23.92 8.20
C VAL A 374 -18.04 -25.06 8.82
N GLU A 375 -16.76 -24.82 9.10
CA GLU A 375 -15.89 -25.79 9.73
C GLU A 375 -15.93 -25.68 11.26
N LYS A 376 -16.27 -26.79 11.91
CA LYS A 376 -16.25 -26.89 13.38
C LYS A 376 -14.84 -26.97 13.94
N GLY A 377 -14.60 -26.27 15.06
CA GLY A 377 -13.37 -26.40 15.85
C GLY A 377 -12.20 -25.56 15.35
N LYS A 378 -12.41 -24.69 14.36
CA LYS A 378 -11.48 -23.63 13.99
C LYS A 378 -11.37 -22.61 15.13
N HIS A 379 -10.35 -21.77 15.11
CA HIS A 379 -10.24 -20.64 15.99
C HIS A 379 -10.91 -19.41 15.38
N ILE A 380 -11.80 -18.77 16.14
CA ILE A 380 -12.29 -17.44 15.87
C ILE A 380 -11.71 -16.54 16.94
N THR A 381 -11.08 -15.44 16.53
CA THR A 381 -10.39 -14.52 17.43
C THR A 381 -11.05 -13.15 17.39
N ALA A 382 -11.15 -12.52 18.55
CA ALA A 382 -11.76 -11.21 18.80
C ALA A 382 -10.75 -10.31 19.52
N ASP A 383 -10.53 -9.12 19.01
CA ASP A 383 -9.59 -8.15 19.58
C ASP A 383 -10.32 -6.82 19.77
N ALA A 384 -10.00 -5.77 19.03
CA ALA A 384 -10.61 -4.46 19.15
C ALA A 384 -11.46 -4.09 17.93
N VAL A 385 -12.40 -3.15 18.12
CA VAL A 385 -13.16 -2.52 17.04
C VAL A 385 -13.02 -1.00 17.14
N ARG A 386 -12.70 -0.37 15.99
CA ARG A 386 -12.57 1.07 15.86
C ARG A 386 -13.70 1.64 15.01
N PHE A 387 -14.27 2.75 15.49
CA PHE A 387 -15.30 3.54 14.83
C PHE A 387 -14.73 4.93 14.53
N GLY A 388 -14.65 5.31 13.28
CA GLY A 388 -14.10 6.59 12.86
C GLY A 388 -12.59 6.73 13.08
N GLY A 389 -12.16 7.94 13.36
CA GLY A 389 -10.75 8.26 13.64
C GLY A 389 -9.88 8.37 12.39
N GLY A 390 -10.49 8.46 11.22
CA GLY A 390 -9.80 8.70 9.97
C GLY A 390 -9.41 10.14 9.75
N VAL A 391 -8.64 10.38 8.70
CA VAL A 391 -8.28 11.72 8.21
C VAL A 391 -8.82 11.98 6.81
N GLY A 392 -9.08 10.92 6.03
CA GLY A 392 -9.56 11.00 4.66
C GLY A 392 -8.85 12.10 3.86
N CYS A 393 -9.63 13.03 3.33
CA CYS A 393 -9.14 14.27 2.72
C CYS A 393 -9.17 15.47 3.68
N VAL A 394 -9.49 15.26 4.95
CA VAL A 394 -9.59 16.31 5.97
C VAL A 394 -8.35 16.29 6.84
N GLU A 395 -7.81 17.49 7.13
CA GLU A 395 -6.68 17.64 8.04
C GLU A 395 -7.12 17.33 9.48
N ARG A 396 -6.31 16.56 10.19
CA ARG A 396 -6.39 16.47 11.65
C ARG A 396 -5.69 17.69 12.24
N SER A 397 -6.44 18.56 12.88
CA SER A 397 -5.92 19.65 13.67
C SER A 397 -5.44 19.19 15.04
#